data_1cd31b4495ea2129e531cff98671e519
#
_entry.id   1cd31b4495ea2129e531cff98671e519
#
_cell.length_a   1.000
_cell.length_b   1.000
_cell.length_c   1.000
_cell.angle_alpha   90.00
_cell.angle_beta   90.00
_cell.angle_gamma   90.00
#
_symmetry.space_group_name_H-M   'P 1'
#
loop_
_entity.id
_entity.type
_entity.pdbx_description
1 polymer ?
#
loop_
_entity_poly.entity_id
_entity_poly.type
_entity_poly.pdbx_seq_one_letter_code
_entity_poly.pdbx_strand_id
1 'polypeptide(L)'
;MTIKIGSRTSKLAVKQVEIAMNRIGVPSFEIVGVDTAGDKRSRENKVQFDKKNFVEDIDDLLVDRKIDIAIHSAKDMPAVSNLADLDEIYISNDLVQRDEKYNSRNDILIFRKNEDPVFEKNMKIGTSSLRRKLQSKFFLEATEIVNLNGNVDTRVKKLNDGELSLIHI
;
A
#
# COMPACT_ATOMS: atom_id res chain seq x y z
N MET A 1 21.14 16.31 14.86
CA MET A 1 21.16 15.64 13.54
C MET A 1 19.73 15.23 13.25
N THR A 2 19.17 15.60 12.11
CA THR A 2 17.79 15.25 11.75
C THR A 2 17.80 13.90 11.06
N ILE A 3 17.02 12.94 11.54
CA ILE A 3 16.91 11.60 10.96
C ILE A 3 16.18 11.70 9.61
N LYS A 4 16.73 11.12 8.57
CA LYS A 4 16.16 11.06 7.23
C LYS A 4 15.47 9.72 7.01
N ILE A 5 14.18 9.77 6.68
CA ILE A 5 13.34 8.58 6.50
C ILE A 5 12.96 8.45 5.04
N GLY A 6 13.37 7.37 4.39
CA GLY A 6 12.94 7.04 3.04
C GLY A 6 11.56 6.39 3.02
N SER A 7 10.70 6.86 2.14
CA SER A 7 9.35 6.33 1.95
C SER A 7 8.80 6.64 0.56
N ARG A 8 7.77 5.90 0.13
CA ARG A 8 6.99 6.28 -1.05
C ARG A 8 6.25 7.58 -0.82
N THR A 9 5.92 8.29 -1.89
CA THR A 9 5.26 9.61 -1.84
C THR A 9 3.74 9.53 -1.62
N SER A 10 3.13 8.33 -1.59
CA SER A 10 1.69 8.20 -1.37
C SER A 10 1.29 8.68 0.04
N LYS A 11 0.11 9.29 0.18
CA LYS A 11 -0.41 9.73 1.48
C LYS A 11 -0.43 8.62 2.52
N LEU A 12 -0.74 7.39 2.10
CA LEU A 12 -0.72 6.23 2.98
C LEU A 12 0.69 5.93 3.48
N ALA A 13 1.68 5.94 2.59
CA ALA A 13 3.08 5.68 2.97
C ALA A 13 3.61 6.75 3.93
N VAL A 14 3.35 8.04 3.64
CA VAL A 14 3.71 9.14 4.55
C VAL A 14 3.05 8.96 5.91
N LYS A 15 1.76 8.58 5.95
CA LYS A 15 1.06 8.32 7.21
C LYS A 15 1.65 7.14 7.99
N GLN A 16 2.12 6.11 7.30
CA GLN A 16 2.82 4.98 7.93
C GLN A 16 4.15 5.42 8.56
N VAL A 17 4.90 6.34 7.91
CA VAL A 17 6.11 6.93 8.51
C VAL A 17 5.76 7.68 9.80
N GLU A 18 4.76 8.56 9.77
CA GLU A 18 4.33 9.31 10.95
C GLU A 18 3.97 8.38 12.13
N ILE A 19 3.20 7.32 11.85
CA ILE A 19 2.81 6.32 12.86
C ILE A 19 4.04 5.61 13.43
N ALA A 20 4.95 5.18 12.57
CA ALA A 20 6.17 4.48 13.01
C ALA A 20 7.06 5.39 13.86
N MET A 21 7.31 6.63 13.41
CA MET A 21 8.16 7.58 14.14
C MET A 21 7.57 7.99 15.48
N ASN A 22 6.26 8.22 15.54
CA ASN A 22 5.58 8.48 16.81
C ASN A 22 5.70 7.31 17.78
N ARG A 23 5.64 6.08 17.27
CA ARG A 23 5.72 4.86 18.08
C ARG A 23 7.09 4.67 18.72
N ILE A 24 8.16 4.93 17.97
CA ILE A 24 9.54 4.82 18.47
C ILE A 24 10.02 6.09 19.19
N GLY A 25 9.17 7.11 19.34
CA GLY A 25 9.48 8.32 20.09
C GLY A 25 10.47 9.26 19.39
N VAL A 26 10.51 9.27 18.05
CA VAL A 26 11.33 10.20 17.27
C VAL A 26 10.52 11.45 16.95
N PRO A 27 10.73 12.58 17.65
CA PRO A 27 9.87 13.75 17.52
C PRO A 27 10.17 14.62 16.30
N SER A 28 11.35 14.47 15.70
CA SER A 28 11.80 15.29 14.56
C SER A 28 12.53 14.43 13.54
N PHE A 29 12.02 14.44 12.31
CA PHE A 29 12.60 13.71 11.19
C PHE A 29 12.24 14.41 9.87
N GLU A 30 12.99 14.08 8.82
CA GLU A 30 12.75 14.52 7.45
C GLU A 30 12.30 13.31 6.61
N ILE A 31 11.22 13.45 5.84
CA ILE A 31 10.79 12.40 4.90
C ILE A 31 11.40 12.65 3.53
N VAL A 32 12.21 11.70 3.08
CA VAL A 32 12.72 11.64 1.71
C VAL A 32 11.77 10.80 0.88
N GLY A 33 10.88 11.49 0.14
CA GLY A 33 9.86 10.84 -0.68
C GLY A 33 10.43 10.31 -1.99
N VAL A 34 10.18 9.04 -2.29
CA VAL A 34 10.61 8.38 -3.53
C VAL A 34 9.40 8.00 -4.37
N ASP A 35 9.40 8.41 -5.64
CA ASP A 35 8.44 7.96 -6.65
C ASP A 35 9.00 6.70 -7.32
N THR A 36 8.69 5.53 -6.74
CA THR A 36 9.28 4.26 -7.12
C THR A 36 8.90 3.82 -8.53
N ALA A 37 9.69 2.92 -9.11
CA ALA A 37 9.38 2.31 -10.40
C ALA A 37 8.01 1.60 -10.40
N GLY A 38 7.62 1.01 -9.25
CA GLY A 38 6.30 0.43 -9.06
C GLY A 38 5.16 1.46 -9.10
N ASP A 39 5.36 2.65 -8.51
CA ASP A 39 4.38 3.74 -8.55
C ASP A 39 4.19 4.26 -9.98
N LYS A 40 5.28 4.44 -10.73
CA LYS A 40 5.25 4.88 -12.14
C LYS A 40 4.49 3.88 -13.01
N ARG A 41 4.82 2.58 -12.92
CA ARG A 41 4.15 1.51 -13.66
C ARG A 41 2.69 1.35 -13.28
N SER A 42 2.34 1.54 -12.00
CA SER A 42 0.95 1.49 -11.53
C SER A 42 0.09 2.59 -12.17
N ARG A 43 0.65 3.79 -12.36
CA ARG A 43 -0.04 4.90 -13.07
C ARG A 43 -0.25 4.61 -14.56
N GLU A 44 0.66 3.85 -15.17
CA GLU A 44 0.58 3.46 -16.58
C GLU A 44 -0.34 2.25 -16.83
N ASN A 45 -1.06 1.75 -15.81
CA ASN A 45 -1.94 0.56 -15.88
C ASN A 45 -1.26 -0.72 -16.37
N LYS A 46 0.05 -0.85 -16.24
CA LYS A 46 0.79 -2.08 -16.57
C LYS A 46 0.46 -3.18 -15.57
N VAL A 47 0.05 -4.35 -16.06
CA VAL A 47 -0.63 -5.40 -15.25
C VAL A 47 0.32 -6.27 -14.43
N GLN A 48 1.61 -6.34 -14.78
CA GLN A 48 2.59 -7.15 -14.04
C GLN A 48 3.56 -6.26 -13.28
N PHE A 49 3.45 -6.30 -11.94
CA PHE A 49 4.40 -5.65 -11.04
C PHE A 49 5.15 -6.70 -10.24
N ASP A 50 6.46 -6.65 -10.26
CA ASP A 50 7.25 -7.23 -9.21
C ASP A 50 7.15 -6.32 -7.97
N LYS A 51 6.90 -6.89 -6.78
CA LYS A 51 6.88 -6.15 -5.52
C LYS A 51 8.20 -5.42 -5.26
N LYS A 52 9.30 -5.98 -5.72
CA LYS A 52 10.63 -5.37 -5.73
C LYS A 52 10.61 -3.92 -6.24
N ASN A 53 9.83 -3.63 -7.26
CA ASN A 53 9.71 -2.29 -7.83
C ASN A 53 9.16 -1.21 -6.89
N PHE A 54 8.62 -1.58 -5.73
CA PHE A 54 8.10 -0.64 -4.72
C PHE A 54 9.05 -0.38 -3.57
N VAL A 55 10.10 -1.18 -3.41
CA VAL A 55 11.04 -1.09 -2.29
C VAL A 55 12.46 -0.75 -2.73
N GLU A 56 12.92 -1.31 -3.84
CA GLU A 56 14.32 -1.27 -4.30
C GLU A 56 14.88 0.17 -4.40
N ASP A 57 14.14 1.09 -5.02
CA ASP A 57 14.57 2.49 -5.14
C ASP A 57 14.80 3.19 -3.78
N ILE A 58 14.12 2.73 -2.72
CA ILE A 58 14.26 3.28 -1.36
C ILE A 58 15.41 2.58 -0.65
N ASP A 59 15.54 1.27 -0.82
CA ASP A 59 16.60 0.47 -0.21
C ASP A 59 17.97 0.88 -0.74
N ASP A 60 18.07 1.23 -2.03
CA ASP A 60 19.28 1.78 -2.63
C ASP A 60 19.73 3.09 -1.95
N LEU A 61 18.77 3.96 -1.58
CA LEU A 61 19.10 5.19 -0.83
C LEU A 61 19.61 4.86 0.59
N LEU A 62 19.13 3.78 1.20
CA LEU A 62 19.61 3.35 2.51
C LEU A 62 21.03 2.80 2.41
N VAL A 63 21.30 1.94 1.43
CA VAL A 63 22.65 1.39 1.14
C VAL A 63 23.64 2.52 0.84
N ASP A 64 23.23 3.49 0.03
CA ASP A 64 24.01 4.70 -0.30
C ASP A 64 24.15 5.69 0.88
N ARG A 65 23.58 5.40 2.05
CA ARG A 65 23.59 6.28 3.25
C ARG A 65 23.01 7.67 2.99
N LYS A 66 22.09 7.78 2.04
CA LYS A 66 21.36 9.02 1.74
C LYS A 66 20.16 9.22 2.66
N ILE A 67 19.69 8.14 3.25
CA ILE A 67 18.67 8.08 4.30
C ILE A 67 19.17 7.22 5.46
N ASP A 68 18.59 7.41 6.64
CA ASP A 68 18.96 6.68 7.85
C ASP A 68 18.04 5.49 8.11
N ILE A 69 16.79 5.57 7.67
CA ILE A 69 15.76 4.53 7.85
C ILE A 69 14.91 4.44 6.59
N ALA A 70 14.60 3.23 6.14
CA ALA A 70 13.59 2.93 5.12
C ALA A 70 12.32 2.39 5.78
N ILE A 71 11.14 2.90 5.39
CA ILE A 71 9.85 2.42 5.91
C ILE A 71 8.98 1.90 4.78
N HIS A 72 8.64 0.63 4.88
CA HIS A 72 7.83 -0.10 3.91
C HIS A 72 6.59 -0.75 4.56
N SER A 73 5.56 -0.96 3.77
CA SER A 73 4.50 -1.89 4.13
C SER A 73 5.03 -3.32 4.02
N ALA A 74 4.90 -4.13 5.06
CA ALA A 74 5.39 -5.52 5.05
C ALA A 74 4.85 -6.36 3.87
N LYS A 75 3.62 -6.07 3.41
CA LYS A 75 3.01 -6.73 2.24
C LYS A 75 3.72 -6.44 0.92
N ASP A 76 4.46 -5.32 0.84
CA ASP A 76 5.17 -4.87 -0.36
C ASP A 76 6.61 -5.38 -0.39
N MET A 77 7.11 -5.90 0.74
CA MET A 77 8.42 -6.55 0.82
C MET A 77 8.42 -7.84 -0.02
N PRO A 78 9.48 -8.10 -0.81
CA PRO A 78 9.62 -9.36 -1.53
C PRO A 78 9.72 -10.53 -0.54
N ALA A 79 9.14 -11.69 -0.92
CA ALA A 79 9.18 -12.90 -0.09
C ALA A 79 10.58 -13.53 -0.02
N VAL A 80 11.40 -13.25 -1.02
CA VAL A 80 12.81 -13.65 -1.11
C VAL A 80 13.60 -12.38 -1.35
N SER A 81 14.22 -11.85 -0.34
CA SER A 81 15.30 -10.89 -0.50
C SER A 81 16.59 -11.68 -0.71
N ASN A 82 17.48 -11.20 -1.56
CA ASN A 82 18.85 -11.66 -1.56
C ASN A 82 19.45 -11.24 -0.21
N LEU A 83 19.40 -12.14 0.76
CA LEU A 83 19.94 -11.91 2.10
C LEU A 83 21.45 -11.59 2.10
N ALA A 84 22.14 -11.86 0.99
CA ALA A 84 23.57 -11.55 0.83
C ALA A 84 23.87 -10.03 0.88
N ASP A 85 22.89 -9.19 0.52
CA ASP A 85 23.08 -7.73 0.54
C ASP A 85 22.60 -7.11 1.87
N LEU A 86 22.10 -7.91 2.81
CA LEU A 86 21.52 -7.47 4.08
C LEU A 86 22.51 -7.43 5.25
N ASP A 87 23.76 -7.77 5.06
CA ASP A 87 24.79 -7.72 6.13
C ASP A 87 24.96 -6.30 6.70
N GLU A 88 24.50 -5.27 5.97
CA GLU A 88 24.54 -3.88 6.41
C GLU A 88 23.15 -3.30 6.81
N ILE A 89 22.05 -4.04 6.60
CA ILE A 89 20.69 -3.56 6.90
C ILE A 89 20.12 -4.31 8.09
N TYR A 90 19.88 -3.59 9.17
CA TYR A 90 19.17 -4.11 10.34
C TYR A 90 17.66 -4.00 10.18
N ILE A 91 16.96 -5.13 10.15
CA ILE A 91 15.50 -5.17 10.18
C ILE A 91 15.04 -5.35 11.62
N SER A 92 14.50 -4.30 12.21
CA SER A 92 13.94 -4.37 13.55
C SER A 92 12.55 -5.03 13.54
N ASN A 93 12.45 -6.20 14.17
CA ASN A 93 11.17 -6.86 14.39
C ASN A 93 10.24 -6.06 15.32
N ASP A 94 10.79 -5.19 16.16
CA ASP A 94 10.01 -4.36 17.08
C ASP A 94 9.21 -3.29 16.31
N LEU A 95 9.66 -2.87 15.12
CA LEU A 95 8.94 -1.97 14.24
C LEU A 95 7.85 -2.66 13.42
N VAL A 96 7.87 -3.99 13.35
CA VAL A 96 6.84 -4.81 12.67
C VAL A 96 5.64 -5.06 13.57
N GLN A 97 5.65 -4.59 14.83
CA GLN A 97 4.55 -4.79 15.76
C GLN A 97 3.24 -4.18 15.23
N ARG A 98 2.22 -5.02 15.26
CA ARG A 98 0.87 -4.67 14.85
C ARG A 98 0.23 -3.80 15.94
N ASP A 99 -0.24 -2.65 15.53
CA ASP A 99 -1.16 -1.91 16.37
C ASP A 99 -2.56 -2.51 16.20
N GLU A 100 -3.00 -3.34 17.14
CA GLU A 100 -4.30 -4.01 17.10
C GLU A 100 -5.46 -3.03 16.92
N LYS A 101 -5.30 -1.80 17.41
CA LYS A 101 -6.30 -0.74 17.30
C LYS A 101 -6.54 -0.26 15.85
N TYR A 102 -5.54 -0.37 14.97
CA TYR A 102 -5.59 0.17 13.60
C TYR A 102 -5.45 -0.88 12.52
N ASN A 103 -5.25 -2.15 12.86
CA ASN A 103 -4.92 -3.22 11.93
C ASN A 103 -5.98 -4.32 11.86
N SER A 104 -7.22 -3.94 11.54
CA SER A 104 -8.15 -4.94 11.06
C SER A 104 -7.57 -5.63 9.81
N ARG A 105 -7.54 -6.96 9.81
CA ARG A 105 -7.14 -7.76 8.64
C ARG A 105 -8.30 -8.07 7.72
N ASN A 106 -9.48 -7.59 8.07
CA ASN A 106 -10.68 -7.83 7.28
C ASN A 106 -10.60 -7.03 5.99
N ASP A 107 -11.00 -7.66 4.91
CA ASP A 107 -11.32 -6.94 3.69
C ASP A 107 -12.60 -6.14 3.93
N ILE A 108 -12.69 -4.98 3.30
CA ILE A 108 -13.85 -4.11 3.40
C ILE A 108 -14.42 -3.78 2.02
N LEU A 109 -15.72 -3.58 1.98
CA LEU A 109 -16.42 -3.02 0.83
C LEU A 109 -16.68 -1.54 1.08
N ILE A 110 -16.21 -0.69 0.18
CA ILE A 110 -16.40 0.76 0.25
C ILE A 110 -17.43 1.15 -0.80
N PHE A 111 -18.57 1.66 -0.36
CA PHE A 111 -19.63 2.16 -1.21
C PHE A 111 -19.46 3.66 -1.45
N ARG A 112 -20.15 4.19 -2.44
CA ARG A 112 -20.17 5.63 -2.73
C ARG A 112 -20.81 6.38 -1.56
N LYS A 113 -20.30 7.56 -1.27
CA LYS A 113 -20.85 8.42 -0.22
C LYS A 113 -22.33 8.73 -0.52
N ASN A 114 -23.18 8.63 0.48
CA ASN A 114 -24.63 8.84 0.44
C ASN A 114 -25.42 7.74 -0.29
N GLU A 115 -24.83 6.60 -0.59
CA GLU A 115 -25.55 5.39 -1.00
C GLU A 115 -25.68 4.43 0.19
N ASP A 116 -26.78 3.68 0.22
CA ASP A 116 -26.96 2.63 1.22
C ASP A 116 -25.89 1.54 0.99
N PRO A 117 -25.18 1.09 2.04
CA PRO A 117 -24.12 0.09 1.91
C PRO A 117 -24.71 -1.32 1.78
N VAL A 118 -25.67 -1.50 0.91
CA VAL A 118 -26.30 -2.79 0.58
C VAL A 118 -25.70 -3.30 -0.71
N PHE A 119 -25.14 -4.49 -0.66
CA PHE A 119 -24.54 -5.12 -1.84
C PHE A 119 -25.60 -5.78 -2.72
N GLU A 120 -25.52 -5.55 -4.02
CA GLU A 120 -26.29 -6.24 -5.05
C GLU A 120 -25.35 -6.91 -6.06
N LYS A 121 -25.72 -8.11 -6.57
CA LYS A 121 -24.86 -8.95 -7.43
C LYS A 121 -24.44 -8.25 -8.75
N ASN A 122 -25.26 -7.33 -9.25
CA ASN A 122 -25.04 -6.56 -10.48
C ASN A 122 -24.18 -5.31 -10.26
N MET A 123 -23.76 -5.04 -9.03
CA MET A 123 -22.88 -3.92 -8.72
C MET A 123 -21.49 -4.12 -9.31
N LYS A 124 -20.94 -3.06 -9.89
CA LYS A 124 -19.61 -3.04 -10.47
C LYS A 124 -18.53 -2.90 -9.40
N ILE A 125 -17.80 -3.99 -9.12
CA ILE A 125 -16.78 -4.05 -8.09
C ILE A 125 -15.39 -3.72 -8.65
N GLY A 126 -14.71 -2.75 -8.05
CA GLY A 126 -13.33 -2.40 -8.37
C GLY A 126 -12.33 -3.10 -7.45
N THR A 127 -11.45 -3.93 -8.01
CA THR A 127 -10.28 -4.48 -7.29
C THR A 127 -9.21 -4.98 -8.28
N SER A 128 -7.92 -4.85 -7.92
CA SER A 128 -6.80 -5.46 -8.67
C SER A 128 -6.24 -6.72 -8.00
N SER A 129 -6.73 -7.08 -6.81
CA SER A 129 -6.30 -8.26 -6.08
C SER A 129 -6.99 -9.52 -6.62
N LEU A 130 -6.22 -10.51 -7.09
CA LEU A 130 -6.76 -11.79 -7.54
C LEU A 130 -7.58 -12.48 -6.42
N ARG A 131 -7.07 -12.47 -5.20
CA ARG A 131 -7.78 -13.03 -4.04
C ARG A 131 -9.16 -12.39 -3.87
N ARG A 132 -9.23 -11.06 -3.88
CA ARG A 132 -10.50 -10.33 -3.73
C ARG A 132 -11.45 -10.52 -4.92
N LYS A 133 -10.91 -10.66 -6.14
CA LYS A 133 -11.73 -11.05 -7.30
C LYS A 133 -12.42 -12.39 -7.09
N LEU A 134 -11.66 -13.38 -6.61
CA LEU A 134 -12.20 -14.70 -6.32
C LEU A 134 -13.23 -14.64 -5.17
N GLN A 135 -12.92 -13.92 -4.10
CA GLN A 135 -13.87 -13.71 -3.00
C GLN A 135 -15.15 -13.03 -3.48
N SER A 136 -15.06 -11.94 -4.27
CA SER A 136 -16.23 -11.26 -4.83
C SER A 136 -17.07 -12.19 -5.70
N LYS A 137 -16.40 -13.01 -6.51
CA LYS A 137 -17.10 -13.97 -7.39
C LYS A 137 -17.80 -15.08 -6.62
N PHE A 138 -17.12 -15.71 -5.65
CA PHE A 138 -17.61 -16.92 -5.01
C PHE A 138 -18.47 -16.66 -3.77
N PHE A 139 -18.17 -15.64 -2.97
CA PHE A 139 -18.93 -15.35 -1.75
C PHE A 139 -19.97 -14.28 -1.92
N LEU A 140 -19.72 -13.30 -2.82
CA LEU A 140 -20.69 -12.25 -3.11
C LEU A 140 -21.51 -12.55 -4.38
N GLU A 141 -21.14 -13.57 -5.15
CA GLU A 141 -21.75 -13.91 -6.44
C GLU A 141 -21.78 -12.72 -7.42
N ALA A 142 -20.77 -11.84 -7.32
CA ALA A 142 -20.67 -10.65 -8.13
C ALA A 142 -20.53 -10.97 -9.61
N THR A 143 -21.29 -10.29 -10.45
CA THR A 143 -21.32 -10.51 -11.90
C THR A 143 -20.37 -9.58 -12.67
N GLU A 144 -20.05 -8.41 -12.12
CA GLU A 144 -19.18 -7.43 -12.75
C GLU A 144 -18.00 -7.05 -11.83
N ILE A 145 -16.78 -7.52 -12.18
CA ILE A 145 -15.57 -7.25 -11.42
C ILE A 145 -14.51 -6.67 -12.36
N VAL A 146 -14.05 -5.46 -12.08
CA VAL A 146 -13.08 -4.74 -12.92
C VAL A 146 -11.76 -4.49 -12.21
N ASN A 147 -10.70 -4.35 -13.00
CA ASN A 147 -9.39 -3.99 -12.46
C ASN A 147 -9.38 -2.55 -11.95
N LEU A 148 -8.93 -2.36 -10.71
CA LEU A 148 -8.80 -1.05 -10.10
C LEU A 148 -7.37 -0.85 -9.59
N ASN A 149 -6.57 -0.10 -10.34
CA ASN A 149 -5.22 0.28 -9.98
C ASN A 149 -5.17 1.69 -9.39
N GLY A 150 -4.03 2.04 -8.81
CA GLY A 150 -3.77 3.34 -8.21
C GLY A 150 -3.78 3.33 -6.68
N ASN A 151 -3.40 4.46 -6.11
CA ASN A 151 -3.46 4.69 -4.67
C ASN A 151 -4.90 4.74 -4.17
N VAL A 152 -5.10 4.64 -2.85
CA VAL A 152 -6.43 4.69 -2.23
C VAL A 152 -7.22 5.92 -2.67
N ASP A 153 -6.60 7.11 -2.66
CA ASP A 153 -7.25 8.35 -3.10
C ASP A 153 -7.75 8.27 -4.55
N THR A 154 -6.92 7.72 -5.46
CA THR A 154 -7.29 7.54 -6.87
C THR A 154 -8.47 6.58 -7.02
N ARG A 155 -8.48 5.50 -6.23
CA ARG A 155 -9.57 4.51 -6.25
C ARG A 155 -10.88 5.11 -5.72
N VAL A 156 -10.80 5.84 -4.61
CA VAL A 156 -11.96 6.53 -4.03
C VAL A 156 -12.49 7.59 -4.99
N LYS A 157 -11.59 8.33 -5.68
CA LYS A 157 -12.03 9.27 -6.72
C LYS A 157 -12.83 8.57 -7.82
N LYS A 158 -12.34 7.47 -8.39
CA LYS A 158 -13.05 6.69 -9.41
C LYS A 158 -14.41 6.18 -8.93
N LEU A 159 -14.51 5.80 -7.65
CA LEU A 159 -15.77 5.42 -7.04
C LEU A 159 -16.74 6.62 -7.02
N ASN A 160 -16.29 7.79 -6.55
CA ASN A 160 -17.12 8.99 -6.47
C ASN A 160 -17.50 9.54 -7.85
N ASP A 161 -16.64 9.39 -8.85
CA ASP A 161 -16.89 9.77 -10.24
C ASP A 161 -17.91 8.83 -10.95
N GLY A 162 -18.36 7.76 -10.28
CA GLY A 162 -19.38 6.85 -10.80
C GLY A 162 -18.86 5.77 -11.74
N GLU A 163 -17.54 5.61 -11.87
CA GLU A 163 -16.93 4.52 -12.66
C GLU A 163 -17.18 3.13 -12.07
N LEU A 164 -17.45 3.07 -10.76
CA LEU A 164 -17.65 1.86 -9.96
C LEU A 164 -18.86 2.03 -9.04
N SER A 165 -19.48 0.92 -8.63
CA SER A 165 -20.51 0.91 -7.57
C SER A 165 -19.84 0.79 -6.19
N LEU A 166 -18.78 -0.02 -6.10
CA LEU A 166 -18.04 -0.21 -4.86
C LEU A 166 -16.57 -0.65 -5.11
N ILE A 167 -15.77 -0.53 -4.07
CA ILE A 167 -14.38 -1.02 -4.04
C ILE A 167 -14.26 -2.14 -3.02
N HIS A 168 -13.61 -3.24 -3.39
CA HIS A 168 -13.19 -4.30 -2.46
C HIS A 168 -11.70 -4.14 -2.14
N ILE A 169 -11.40 -3.71 -0.92
CA ILE A 169 -10.04 -3.35 -0.49
C ILE A 169 -9.63 -4.06 0.80
#